data_cc8e8ac2d2824b0694410c3589c3146b
#
_entry.id   cc8e8ac2d2824b0694410c3589c3146b
#
_cell.length_a   1.000
_cell.length_b   1.000
_cell.length_c   1.000
_cell.angle_alpha   90.00
_cell.angle_beta   90.00
_cell.angle_gamma   90.00
#
_symmetry.space_group_name_H-M   'P 1'
#
loop_
_entity.id
_entity.type
_entity.pdbx_description
1 polymer ?
#
loop_
_entity_poly.entity_id
_entity_poly.type
_entity_poly.pdbx_seq_one_letter_code
_entity_poly.pdbx_strand_id
1 'polypeptide(L)'
;MLRQEDWQVNHKRVKRIWRREGLKVPSKQPKRGHLWLNDGSIVRLRAEFPKHVWSYDFMEDRTHNGVKFRILNIIDEYTRECLAIRVGRSLTHRAVIEVLTELFIERGVPVHIRSDNGSEFTAKRVRTWLKRLDVKPLFIEPGSPWENGYIESFNGKMRDELLAREIFYSLKEAQVLIEMWRKQYNTVRPHSALGYRPPTPAAIYVQTQPVGLTL
;
A
#
# COMPACT_ATOMS: atom_id res chain seq x y z
N MET A 1 -15.54 -8.52 -9.64
CA MET A 1 -15.93 -9.15 -8.38
C MET A 1 -17.28 -9.83 -8.52
N LEU A 2 -18.48 -9.18 -8.47
CA LEU A 2 -19.76 -9.91 -8.52
C LEU A 2 -19.90 -10.88 -9.72
N ARG A 3 -19.41 -10.51 -10.89
CA ARG A 3 -19.40 -11.41 -12.06
C ARG A 3 -18.39 -12.57 -11.96
N GLN A 4 -17.35 -12.43 -11.16
CA GLN A 4 -16.38 -13.50 -10.90
C GLN A 4 -16.91 -14.53 -9.89
N GLU A 5 -17.96 -14.16 -9.16
CA GLU A 5 -18.71 -14.99 -8.23
C GLU A 5 -20.06 -15.46 -8.84
N ASP A 6 -20.16 -15.45 -10.18
CA ASP A 6 -21.34 -15.84 -10.97
C ASP A 6 -22.63 -15.05 -10.67
N TRP A 7 -22.53 -13.89 -10.00
CA TRP A 7 -23.69 -13.02 -9.79
C TRP A 7 -24.06 -12.27 -11.08
N GLN A 8 -25.12 -12.69 -11.74
CA GLN A 8 -25.68 -11.97 -12.88
C GLN A 8 -26.56 -10.81 -12.41
N VAL A 9 -25.96 -9.70 -12.04
CA VAL A 9 -26.68 -8.52 -11.57
C VAL A 9 -26.45 -7.32 -12.48
N ASN A 10 -27.54 -6.59 -12.74
CA ASN A 10 -27.45 -5.33 -13.49
C ASN A 10 -26.87 -4.22 -12.59
N HIS A 11 -25.96 -3.42 -13.12
CA HIS A 11 -25.33 -2.30 -12.42
C HIS A 11 -26.36 -1.32 -11.82
N LYS A 12 -27.53 -1.13 -12.46
CA LYS A 12 -28.64 -0.29 -11.93
C LYS A 12 -29.19 -0.85 -10.61
N ARG A 13 -29.29 -2.19 -10.50
CA ARG A 13 -29.74 -2.85 -9.28
C ARG A 13 -28.72 -2.66 -8.15
N VAL A 14 -27.45 -2.86 -8.44
CA VAL A 14 -26.34 -2.62 -7.49
C VAL A 14 -26.37 -1.16 -7.01
N LYS A 15 -26.45 -0.19 -7.93
CA LYS A 15 -26.49 1.24 -7.58
C LYS A 15 -27.70 1.61 -6.73
N ARG A 16 -28.87 0.99 -6.98
CA ARG A 16 -30.08 1.21 -6.17
C ARG A 16 -29.91 0.69 -4.75
N ILE A 17 -29.38 -0.53 -4.59
CA ILE A 17 -29.09 -1.12 -3.28
C ILE A 17 -28.06 -0.25 -2.56
N TRP A 18 -26.97 0.11 -3.22
CA TRP A 18 -25.91 0.96 -2.68
C TRP A 18 -26.45 2.27 -2.08
N ARG A 19 -27.38 2.92 -2.79
CA ARG A 19 -28.02 4.15 -2.30
C ARG A 19 -28.96 3.88 -1.13
N ARG A 20 -29.73 2.79 -1.17
CA ARG A 20 -30.67 2.41 -0.12
C ARG A 20 -29.94 2.10 1.20
N GLU A 21 -28.81 1.43 1.12
CA GLU A 21 -27.97 1.08 2.28
C GLU A 21 -27.09 2.25 2.75
N GLY A 22 -27.28 3.45 2.21
CA GLY A 22 -26.51 4.64 2.62
C GLY A 22 -25.01 4.59 2.30
N LEU A 23 -24.57 3.63 1.48
CA LEU A 23 -23.17 3.48 1.09
C LEU A 23 -22.79 4.67 0.21
N LYS A 24 -21.89 5.52 0.71
CA LYS A 24 -21.36 6.66 -0.05
C LYS A 24 -20.14 6.21 -0.81
N VAL A 25 -20.17 6.34 -2.15
CA VAL A 25 -18.91 6.40 -2.91
C VAL A 25 -18.29 7.74 -2.59
N PRO A 26 -17.01 7.82 -2.14
CA PRO A 26 -16.35 9.10 -1.99
C PRO A 26 -16.51 9.89 -3.28
N SER A 27 -17.15 11.06 -3.23
CA SER A 27 -17.22 11.94 -4.38
C SER A 27 -15.79 12.25 -4.81
N LYS A 28 -15.50 12.17 -6.10
CA LYS A 28 -14.23 12.70 -6.62
C LYS A 28 -14.11 14.11 -6.06
N GLN A 29 -13.13 14.34 -5.19
CA GLN A 29 -12.86 15.71 -4.78
C GLN A 29 -12.66 16.53 -6.06
N PRO A 30 -13.35 17.68 -6.21
CA PRO A 30 -13.09 18.55 -7.34
C PRO A 30 -11.57 18.76 -7.37
N LYS A 31 -10.97 18.60 -8.54
CA LYS A 31 -9.57 18.94 -8.73
C LYS A 31 -9.43 20.38 -8.24
N ARG A 32 -8.98 20.57 -7.01
CA ARG A 32 -8.55 21.88 -6.55
C ARG A 32 -7.49 22.28 -7.56
N GLY A 33 -7.70 23.43 -8.21
CA GLY A 33 -6.74 23.96 -9.15
C GLY A 33 -5.39 24.00 -8.42
N HIS A 34 -4.51 23.06 -8.71
CA HIS A 34 -3.15 23.16 -8.25
C HIS A 34 -2.55 24.36 -8.96
N LEU A 35 -2.12 25.32 -8.18
CA LEU A 35 -1.11 26.25 -8.64
C LEU A 35 0.16 25.43 -8.88
N TRP A 36 0.21 24.79 -10.03
CA TRP A 36 1.43 24.23 -10.55
C TRP A 36 2.24 25.42 -11.06
N LEU A 37 3.31 25.71 -10.36
CA LEU A 37 4.42 26.38 -11.01
C LEU A 37 4.93 25.42 -12.08
N ASN A 38 4.53 25.67 -13.32
CA ASN A 38 4.88 24.86 -14.49
C ASN A 38 6.32 25.16 -14.96
N ASP A 39 7.18 25.55 -14.02
CA ASP A 39 8.56 25.98 -14.28
C ASP A 39 9.57 24.82 -14.34
N GLY A 40 9.06 23.57 -14.27
CA GLY A 40 9.92 22.37 -14.28
C GLY A 40 10.78 22.18 -13.05
N SER A 41 10.64 23.04 -12.02
CA SER A 41 11.50 23.01 -10.82
C SER A 41 11.25 21.82 -9.89
N ILE A 42 10.14 21.08 -10.06
CA ILE A 42 9.81 19.91 -9.24
C ILE A 42 9.53 18.71 -10.13
N VAL A 43 10.57 18.06 -10.58
CA VAL A 43 10.45 16.76 -11.27
C VAL A 43 10.38 15.66 -10.22
N ARG A 44 9.14 15.25 -9.88
CA ARG A 44 8.94 14.04 -9.08
C ARG A 44 9.51 12.85 -9.85
N LEU A 45 10.45 12.13 -9.24
CA LEU A 45 10.91 10.85 -9.79
C LEU A 45 9.72 9.88 -9.83
N ARG A 46 9.29 9.47 -11.02
CA ARG A 46 8.26 8.45 -11.23
C ARG A 46 8.93 7.10 -11.39
N ALA A 47 8.34 6.08 -10.79
CA ALA A 47 8.78 4.71 -10.99
C ALA A 47 8.51 4.29 -12.44
N GLU A 48 9.51 3.77 -13.14
CA GLU A 48 9.47 3.39 -14.57
C GLU A 48 9.47 1.87 -14.76
N PHE A 49 9.93 1.11 -13.77
CA PHE A 49 10.00 -0.35 -13.78
C PHE A 49 9.85 -0.91 -12.36
N PRO A 50 9.57 -2.21 -12.19
CA PRO A 50 9.50 -2.85 -10.88
C PRO A 50 10.80 -2.66 -10.09
N LYS A 51 10.70 -2.40 -8.79
CA LYS A 51 11.84 -2.10 -7.89
C LYS A 51 12.59 -0.78 -8.21
N HIS A 52 12.04 0.10 -9.05
CA HIS A 52 12.65 1.40 -9.26
C HIS A 52 12.50 2.28 -8.01
N VAL A 53 11.28 2.40 -7.49
CA VAL A 53 11.00 3.17 -6.26
C VAL A 53 10.09 2.36 -5.35
N TRP A 54 10.54 2.10 -4.14
CA TRP A 54 9.66 1.64 -3.06
C TRP A 54 9.31 2.79 -2.15
N SER A 55 8.06 2.89 -1.76
CA SER A 55 7.58 3.87 -0.79
C SER A 55 7.17 3.16 0.49
N TYR A 56 7.46 3.77 1.64
CA TYR A 56 6.96 3.30 2.90
C TYR A 56 6.45 4.44 3.78
N ASP A 57 5.50 4.10 4.66
CA ASP A 57 4.87 5.04 5.57
C ASP A 57 4.29 4.33 6.78
N PHE A 58 4.07 5.09 7.86
CA PHE A 58 3.42 4.60 9.07
C PHE A 58 1.97 5.05 9.16
N MET A 59 1.13 4.13 9.63
CA MET A 59 -0.22 4.43 10.10
C MET A 59 -0.33 4.08 11.58
N GLU A 60 -1.33 4.62 12.25
CA GLU A 60 -1.70 4.28 13.62
C GLU A 60 -3.17 3.89 13.69
N ASP A 61 -3.45 2.92 14.56
CA ASP A 61 -4.79 2.53 14.93
C ASP A 61 -4.81 2.03 16.40
N ARG A 62 -5.98 1.61 16.89
CA ARG A 62 -6.17 1.17 18.26
C ARG A 62 -6.94 -0.15 18.30
N THR A 63 -6.60 -0.98 19.28
CA THR A 63 -7.43 -2.11 19.67
C THR A 63 -8.66 -1.63 20.45
N HIS A 64 -9.72 -2.45 20.53
CA HIS A 64 -11.00 -2.14 21.22
C HIS A 64 -10.81 -1.54 22.62
N ASN A 65 -9.81 -1.98 23.35
CA ASN A 65 -9.45 -1.45 24.67
C ASN A 65 -8.67 -0.12 24.64
N GLY A 66 -8.59 0.54 23.48
CA GLY A 66 -7.96 1.85 23.31
C GLY A 66 -6.44 1.84 23.17
N VAL A 67 -5.78 0.67 23.27
CA VAL A 67 -4.30 0.58 23.20
C VAL A 67 -3.84 0.76 21.74
N LYS A 68 -3.02 1.74 21.49
CA LYS A 68 -2.47 2.06 20.17
C LYS A 68 -1.56 0.95 19.63
N PHE A 69 -1.58 0.82 18.30
CA PHE A 69 -0.58 0.07 17.53
C PHE A 69 -0.20 0.83 16.27
N ARG A 70 0.97 0.55 15.75
CA ARG A 70 1.50 1.13 14.52
C ARG A 70 1.52 0.09 13.40
N ILE A 71 1.40 0.56 12.19
CA ILE A 71 1.40 -0.22 10.97
C ILE A 71 2.44 0.40 10.05
N LEU A 72 3.47 -0.35 9.68
CA LEU A 72 4.45 0.04 8.66
C LEU A 72 4.03 -0.60 7.33
N ASN A 73 3.75 0.22 6.35
CA ASN A 73 3.38 -0.20 4.99
C ASN A 73 4.54 0.04 4.04
N ILE A 74 4.82 -0.92 3.15
CA ILE A 74 5.84 -0.80 2.08
C ILE A 74 5.21 -1.23 0.76
N ILE A 75 5.27 -0.37 -0.25
CA ILE A 75 4.74 -0.62 -1.59
C ILE A 75 5.80 -0.41 -2.66
N ASP A 76 5.66 -1.10 -3.78
CA ASP A 76 6.34 -0.78 -5.02
C ASP A 76 5.50 0.23 -5.82
N GLU A 77 6.06 1.40 -6.11
CA GLU A 77 5.33 2.48 -6.80
C GLU A 77 4.98 2.15 -8.24
N TYR A 78 5.73 1.27 -8.91
CA TYR A 78 5.45 0.87 -10.28
C TYR A 78 4.35 -0.18 -10.35
N THR A 79 4.52 -1.29 -9.65
CA THR A 79 3.57 -2.42 -9.68
C THR A 79 2.32 -2.18 -8.84
N ARG A 80 2.35 -1.21 -7.91
CA ARG A 80 1.32 -0.98 -6.88
C ARG A 80 1.20 -2.11 -5.87
N GLU A 81 2.07 -3.08 -5.91
CA GLU A 81 2.10 -4.20 -4.97
C GLU A 81 2.42 -3.71 -3.56
N CYS A 82 1.65 -4.17 -2.59
CA CYS A 82 1.99 -4.03 -1.17
C CYS A 82 2.98 -5.12 -0.79
N LEU A 83 4.26 -4.76 -0.71
CA LEU A 83 5.36 -5.69 -0.47
C LEU A 83 5.33 -6.24 0.95
N ALA A 84 5.11 -5.38 1.94
CA ALA A 84 5.01 -5.77 3.33
C ALA A 84 4.08 -4.87 4.14
N ILE A 85 3.46 -5.44 5.18
CA ILE A 85 2.81 -4.72 6.26
C ILE A 85 3.31 -5.31 7.58
N ARG A 86 3.94 -4.48 8.41
CA ARG A 86 4.36 -4.86 9.77
C ARG A 86 3.47 -4.17 10.78
N VAL A 87 2.86 -4.93 11.70
CA VAL A 87 1.99 -4.41 12.76
C VAL A 87 2.63 -4.67 14.12
N GLY A 88 2.75 -3.65 14.96
CA GLY A 88 3.35 -3.76 16.28
C GLY A 88 2.97 -2.63 17.23
N ARG A 89 3.13 -2.85 18.54
CA ARG A 89 2.88 -1.81 19.55
C ARG A 89 3.88 -0.65 19.44
N SER A 90 5.12 -0.97 19.13
CA SER A 90 6.19 0.00 18.92
C SER A 90 7.02 -0.42 17.72
N LEU A 91 6.95 0.37 16.65
CA LEU A 91 7.77 0.18 15.46
C LEU A 91 8.76 1.34 15.37
N THR A 92 10.03 1.03 15.55
CA THR A 92 11.13 1.99 15.49
C THR A 92 11.91 1.83 14.17
N HIS A 93 12.94 2.64 13.96
CA HIS A 93 13.89 2.50 12.87
C HIS A 93 14.49 1.09 12.72
N ARG A 94 14.60 0.32 13.83
CA ARG A 94 15.06 -1.09 13.79
C ARG A 94 14.07 -1.96 13.03
N ALA A 95 12.78 -1.83 13.34
CA ALA A 95 11.74 -2.58 12.63
C ALA A 95 11.73 -2.24 11.13
N VAL A 96 11.98 -0.99 10.76
CA VAL A 96 12.11 -0.60 9.34
C VAL A 96 13.27 -1.35 8.67
N ILE A 97 14.46 -1.36 9.30
CA ILE A 97 15.64 -2.06 8.75
C ILE A 97 15.38 -3.56 8.66
N GLU A 98 14.77 -4.18 9.68
CA GLU A 98 14.42 -5.61 9.67
C GLU A 98 13.51 -5.96 8.48
N VAL A 99 12.39 -5.23 8.33
CA VAL A 99 11.43 -5.49 7.25
C VAL A 99 12.05 -5.23 5.88
N LEU A 100 12.82 -4.17 5.71
CA LEU A 100 13.53 -3.90 4.47
C LEU A 100 14.59 -4.98 4.17
N THR A 101 15.30 -5.48 5.18
CA THR A 101 16.27 -6.57 5.01
C THR A 101 15.58 -7.85 4.53
N GLU A 102 14.46 -8.24 5.15
CA GLU A 102 13.65 -9.38 4.71
C GLU A 102 13.23 -9.22 3.23
N LEU A 103 12.71 -8.05 2.88
CA LEU A 103 12.29 -7.76 1.50
C LEU A 103 13.45 -7.74 0.50
N PHE A 104 14.61 -7.23 0.88
CA PHE A 104 15.78 -7.20 -0.01
C PHE A 104 16.30 -8.60 -0.31
N ILE A 105 16.22 -9.51 0.67
CA ILE A 105 16.56 -10.94 0.47
C ILE A 105 15.54 -11.61 -0.45
N GLU A 106 14.24 -11.39 -0.24
CA GLU A 106 13.17 -12.07 -0.98
C GLU A 106 12.95 -11.51 -2.38
N ARG A 107 13.03 -10.20 -2.54
CA ARG A 107 12.62 -9.48 -3.75
C ARG A 107 13.76 -8.79 -4.48
N GLY A 108 14.93 -8.70 -3.84
CA GLY A 108 16.05 -7.89 -4.31
C GLY A 108 15.95 -6.42 -3.88
N VAL A 109 17.03 -5.68 -4.08
CA VAL A 109 17.19 -4.30 -3.61
C VAL A 109 16.57 -3.33 -4.62
N PRO A 110 15.77 -2.32 -4.18
CA PRO A 110 15.26 -1.28 -5.06
C PRO A 110 16.34 -0.22 -5.34
N VAL A 111 16.18 0.52 -6.43
CA VAL A 111 17.08 1.64 -6.74
C VAL A 111 16.87 2.80 -5.76
N HIS A 112 15.61 3.08 -5.42
CA HIS A 112 15.24 4.19 -4.55
C HIS A 112 14.25 3.75 -3.47
N ILE A 113 14.36 4.40 -2.31
CA ILE A 113 13.35 4.31 -1.25
C ILE A 113 12.85 5.71 -0.94
N ARG A 114 11.52 5.89 -1.02
CA ARG A 114 10.82 7.12 -0.68
C ARG A 114 10.13 6.99 0.67
N SER A 115 10.27 8.03 1.49
CA SER A 115 9.58 8.15 2.77
C SER A 115 9.28 9.61 3.08
N ASP A 116 8.39 9.83 4.03
CA ASP A 116 8.25 11.15 4.65
C ASP A 116 9.50 11.50 5.48
N ASN A 117 9.48 12.70 6.10
CA ASN A 117 10.56 13.17 6.96
C ASN A 117 10.38 12.75 8.43
N GLY A 118 9.63 11.68 8.70
CA GLY A 118 9.44 11.16 10.04
C GLY A 118 10.77 10.82 10.74
N SER A 119 10.80 10.95 12.05
CA SER A 119 12.01 10.71 12.86
C SER A 119 12.59 9.30 12.69
N GLU A 120 11.74 8.33 12.44
CA GLU A 120 12.11 6.93 12.21
C GLU A 120 12.85 6.72 10.89
N PHE A 121 12.60 7.59 9.90
CA PHE A 121 13.14 7.50 8.54
C PHE A 121 14.36 8.36 8.33
N THR A 122 14.39 9.52 8.98
CA THR A 122 15.57 10.39 9.02
C THR A 122 16.65 9.88 9.97
N ALA A 123 16.35 8.81 10.73
CA ALA A 123 17.31 8.22 11.65
C ALA A 123 18.62 7.92 10.90
N LYS A 124 19.73 8.51 11.37
CA LYS A 124 21.07 8.34 10.80
C LYS A 124 21.41 6.88 10.49
N ARG A 125 20.90 5.94 11.29
CA ARG A 125 21.10 4.50 11.13
C ARG A 125 20.47 3.95 9.86
N VAL A 126 19.21 4.31 9.54
CA VAL A 126 18.52 3.88 8.32
C VAL A 126 19.24 4.43 7.10
N ARG A 127 19.57 5.72 7.10
CA ARG A 127 20.30 6.36 5.99
C ARG A 127 21.68 5.73 5.75
N THR A 128 22.44 5.49 6.82
CA THR A 128 23.77 4.86 6.72
C THR A 128 23.64 3.43 6.20
N TRP A 129 22.62 2.69 6.63
CA TRP A 129 22.39 1.32 6.18
C TRP A 129 21.99 1.28 4.70
N LEU A 130 21.05 2.12 4.25
CA LEU A 130 20.67 2.24 2.84
C LEU A 130 21.87 2.61 1.95
N LYS A 131 22.70 3.56 2.40
CA LYS A 131 23.91 3.97 1.67
C LYS A 131 24.89 2.81 1.45
N ARG A 132 25.04 1.90 2.42
CA ARG A 132 25.88 0.71 2.30
C ARG A 132 25.41 -0.27 1.24
N LEU A 133 24.11 -0.24 0.92
CA LEU A 133 23.47 -1.10 -0.07
C LEU A 133 23.25 -0.39 -1.41
N ASP A 134 23.84 0.80 -1.58
CA ASP A 134 23.70 1.67 -2.77
C ASP A 134 22.23 2.04 -3.09
N VAL A 135 21.38 2.05 -2.07
CA VAL A 135 19.98 2.48 -2.21
C VAL A 135 19.89 3.99 -1.97
N LYS A 136 19.30 4.70 -2.93
CA LYS A 136 19.16 6.17 -2.87
C LYS A 136 17.88 6.55 -2.12
N PRO A 137 17.97 7.22 -0.94
CA PRO A 137 16.80 7.72 -0.27
C PRO A 137 16.22 8.93 -1.00
N LEU A 138 14.89 8.95 -1.17
CA LEU A 138 14.13 10.07 -1.68
C LEU A 138 13.29 10.64 -0.53
N PHE A 139 13.68 11.79 -0.01
CA PHE A 139 12.90 12.49 1.01
C PHE A 139 11.93 13.45 0.34
N ILE A 140 10.75 13.54 0.95
CA ILE A 140 9.71 14.47 0.52
C ILE A 140 10.12 15.87 0.97
N GLU A 141 10.09 16.84 0.08
CA GLU A 141 10.34 18.21 0.46
C GLU A 141 9.25 18.73 1.42
N PRO A 142 9.62 19.52 2.44
CA PRO A 142 8.64 20.16 3.30
C PRO A 142 7.62 20.96 2.49
N GLY A 143 6.33 20.64 2.65
CA GLY A 143 5.25 21.28 1.90
C GLY A 143 4.87 20.58 0.58
N SER A 144 5.50 19.43 0.24
CA SER A 144 5.25 18.67 -0.98
C SER A 144 4.62 17.29 -0.73
N PRO A 145 3.46 17.20 -0.03
CA PRO A 145 2.84 15.90 0.31
C PRO A 145 2.49 15.06 -0.94
N TRP A 146 2.24 15.70 -2.08
CA TRP A 146 1.97 15.00 -3.35
C TRP A 146 3.10 14.10 -3.82
N GLU A 147 4.32 14.26 -3.32
CA GLU A 147 5.45 13.38 -3.65
C GLU A 147 5.25 11.97 -3.09
N ASN A 148 4.50 11.82 -1.98
CA ASN A 148 4.17 10.53 -1.36
C ASN A 148 2.81 9.95 -1.78
N GLY A 149 2.17 10.53 -2.80
CA GLY A 149 0.79 10.24 -3.16
C GLY A 149 0.47 8.76 -3.45
N TYR A 150 1.47 7.91 -3.73
CA TYR A 150 1.22 6.48 -3.94
C TYR A 150 0.96 5.73 -2.64
N ILE A 151 1.81 5.93 -1.63
CA ILE A 151 1.63 5.30 -0.33
C ILE A 151 0.46 5.94 0.43
N GLU A 152 0.23 7.25 0.29
CA GLU A 152 -0.94 7.92 0.86
C GLU A 152 -2.25 7.36 0.29
N SER A 153 -2.30 7.15 -1.03
CA SER A 153 -3.45 6.50 -1.69
C SER A 153 -3.65 5.06 -1.23
N PHE A 154 -2.57 4.32 -0.99
CA PHE A 154 -2.62 2.98 -0.41
C PHE A 154 -3.17 3.02 1.02
N ASN A 155 -2.62 3.88 1.87
CA ASN A 155 -3.04 4.06 3.26
C ASN A 155 -4.52 4.49 3.37
N GLY A 156 -4.98 5.38 2.47
CA GLY A 156 -6.39 5.75 2.37
C GLY A 156 -7.29 4.54 2.10
N LYS A 157 -6.92 3.68 1.15
CA LYS A 157 -7.67 2.46 0.83
C LYS A 157 -7.70 1.49 2.01
N MET A 158 -6.56 1.27 2.67
CA MET A 158 -6.48 0.42 3.85
C MET A 158 -7.38 0.94 4.97
N ARG A 159 -7.40 2.27 5.18
CA ARG A 159 -8.28 2.89 6.17
C ARG A 159 -9.75 2.67 5.82
N ASP A 160 -10.15 2.96 4.58
CA ASP A 160 -11.56 2.90 4.16
C ASP A 160 -12.08 1.46 4.05
N GLU A 161 -11.24 0.53 3.63
CA GLU A 161 -11.64 -0.85 3.32
C GLU A 161 -11.49 -1.80 4.51
N LEU A 162 -10.62 -1.50 5.46
CA LEU A 162 -10.33 -2.36 6.62
C LEU A 162 -10.43 -1.61 7.95
N LEU A 163 -9.55 -0.63 8.22
CA LEU A 163 -9.42 -0.07 9.56
C LEU A 163 -10.67 0.66 10.06
N ALA A 164 -11.45 1.30 9.17
CA ALA A 164 -12.70 1.96 9.52
C ALA A 164 -13.90 1.00 9.63
N ARG A 165 -13.71 -0.29 9.34
CA ARG A 165 -14.78 -1.29 9.31
C ARG A 165 -14.63 -2.38 10.35
N GLU A 166 -13.40 -2.62 10.81
CA GLU A 166 -13.05 -3.67 11.75
C GLU A 166 -12.79 -3.12 13.14
N ILE A 167 -13.15 -3.90 14.15
CA ILE A 167 -12.83 -3.64 15.56
C ILE A 167 -11.84 -4.71 15.98
N PHE A 168 -10.59 -4.33 16.22
CA PHE A 168 -9.54 -5.25 16.63
C PHE A 168 -9.55 -5.46 18.15
N TYR A 169 -9.87 -6.64 18.63
CA TYR A 169 -9.86 -6.96 20.06
C TYR A 169 -8.45 -7.24 20.59
N SER A 170 -7.53 -7.65 19.72
CA SER A 170 -6.14 -7.89 20.07
C SER A 170 -5.17 -7.46 18.99
N LEU A 171 -3.90 -7.27 19.34
CA LEU A 171 -2.83 -7.00 18.37
C LEU A 171 -2.65 -8.18 17.40
N LYS A 172 -2.80 -9.41 17.90
CA LYS A 172 -2.67 -10.63 17.08
C LYS A 172 -3.76 -10.71 16.02
N GLU A 173 -4.98 -10.39 16.38
CA GLU A 173 -6.11 -10.29 15.45
C GLU A 173 -5.85 -9.22 14.37
N ALA A 174 -5.41 -8.02 14.79
CA ALA A 174 -5.03 -6.98 13.84
C ALA A 174 -3.95 -7.45 12.85
N GLN A 175 -2.93 -8.16 13.33
CA GLN A 175 -1.88 -8.74 12.48
C GLN A 175 -2.45 -9.69 11.44
N VAL A 176 -3.36 -10.58 11.84
CA VAL A 176 -3.97 -11.58 10.95
C VAL A 176 -4.87 -10.92 9.91
N LEU A 177 -5.79 -10.07 10.33
CA LEU A 177 -6.76 -9.42 9.43
C LEU A 177 -6.07 -8.47 8.45
N ILE A 178 -5.07 -7.72 8.90
CA ILE A 178 -4.29 -6.82 8.05
C ILE A 178 -3.49 -7.61 7.01
N GLU A 179 -2.90 -8.75 7.36
CA GLU A 179 -2.18 -9.61 6.41
C GLU A 179 -3.14 -10.27 5.40
N MET A 180 -4.34 -10.68 5.83
CA MET A 180 -5.37 -11.19 4.92
C MET A 180 -5.78 -10.11 3.92
N TRP A 181 -6.01 -8.88 4.38
CA TRP A 181 -6.32 -7.75 3.52
C TRP A 181 -5.17 -7.44 2.54
N ARG A 182 -3.90 -7.50 2.97
CA ARG A 182 -2.75 -7.32 2.08
C ARG A 182 -2.74 -8.34 0.94
N LYS A 183 -2.99 -9.60 1.26
CA LYS A 183 -3.10 -10.67 0.24
C LYS A 183 -4.23 -10.37 -0.73
N GLN A 184 -5.43 -10.03 -0.24
CA GLN A 184 -6.57 -9.68 -1.07
C GLN A 184 -6.30 -8.43 -1.93
N TYR A 185 -5.67 -7.40 -1.36
CA TYR A 185 -5.25 -6.20 -2.08
C TYR A 185 -4.34 -6.53 -3.26
N ASN A 186 -3.37 -7.41 -3.07
CA ASN A 186 -2.41 -7.77 -4.10
C ASN A 186 -2.97 -8.72 -5.15
N THR A 187 -3.88 -9.65 -4.78
CA THR A 187 -4.25 -10.78 -5.64
C THR A 187 -5.65 -10.68 -6.23
N VAL A 188 -6.56 -9.97 -5.58
CA VAL A 188 -7.99 -9.94 -5.94
C VAL A 188 -8.48 -8.54 -6.27
N ARG A 189 -8.03 -7.55 -5.49
CA ARG A 189 -8.55 -6.19 -5.59
C ARG A 189 -8.25 -5.54 -6.95
N PRO A 190 -9.27 -5.05 -7.70
CA PRO A 190 -9.04 -4.38 -8.96
C PRO A 190 -8.45 -2.97 -8.75
N HIS A 191 -7.44 -2.62 -9.54
CA HIS A 191 -6.77 -1.32 -9.54
C HIS A 191 -6.99 -0.57 -10.85
N SER A 192 -7.62 0.59 -10.80
CA SER A 192 -7.90 1.40 -12.00
C SER A 192 -6.62 1.78 -12.76
N ALA A 193 -5.54 2.09 -12.03
CA ALA A 193 -4.24 2.42 -12.62
C ALA A 193 -3.56 1.24 -13.33
N LEU A 194 -4.02 0.00 -13.10
CA LEU A 194 -3.50 -1.23 -13.70
C LEU A 194 -4.51 -1.88 -14.66
N GLY A 195 -5.44 -1.07 -15.21
CA GLY A 195 -6.50 -1.60 -16.08
C GLY A 195 -7.45 -2.56 -15.34
N TYR A 196 -7.72 -2.28 -14.09
CA TYR A 196 -8.55 -3.09 -13.18
C TYR A 196 -8.00 -4.49 -12.88
N ARG A 197 -6.72 -4.74 -13.12
CA ARG A 197 -6.02 -5.95 -12.67
C ARG A 197 -5.48 -5.77 -11.25
N PRO A 198 -5.31 -6.86 -10.49
CA PRO A 198 -4.62 -6.81 -9.20
C PRO A 198 -3.13 -6.51 -9.39
N PRO A 199 -2.43 -6.00 -8.35
CA PRO A 199 -1.00 -5.65 -8.43
C PRO A 199 -0.08 -6.82 -8.68
N THR A 200 -0.39 -7.99 -8.13
CA THR A 200 0.46 -9.19 -8.32
C THR A 200 0.40 -9.64 -9.78
N PRO A 201 1.54 -9.81 -10.46
CA PRO A 201 1.56 -10.24 -11.85
C PRO A 201 0.85 -11.58 -12.05
N ALA A 202 0.10 -11.69 -13.14
CA ALA A 202 -0.60 -12.93 -13.52
C ALA A 202 0.30 -14.17 -13.59
N ALA A 203 1.61 -14.00 -13.75
CA ALA A 203 2.60 -15.08 -13.76
C ALA A 203 2.67 -15.88 -12.43
N ILE A 204 2.28 -15.30 -11.29
CA ILE A 204 2.22 -16.03 -10.01
C ILE A 204 0.99 -16.93 -9.96
N TYR A 205 -0.07 -16.62 -10.70
CA TYR A 205 -1.28 -17.45 -10.77
C TYR A 205 -1.10 -18.73 -11.58
N VAL A 206 -0.15 -18.78 -12.52
CA VAL A 206 0.11 -19.96 -13.36
C VAL A 206 0.80 -21.07 -12.55
N GLN A 207 1.50 -20.76 -11.49
CA GLN A 207 2.18 -21.76 -10.65
C GLN A 207 1.26 -22.47 -9.64
N THR A 208 0.04 -22.00 -9.44
CA THR A 208 -0.91 -22.59 -8.48
C THR A 208 -2.06 -23.37 -9.13
N GLN A 209 -2.07 -23.50 -10.46
CA GLN A 209 -3.00 -24.44 -11.09
C GLN A 209 -2.46 -25.87 -10.92
N PRO A 210 -3.21 -26.80 -10.32
CA PRO A 210 -2.81 -28.19 -10.28
C PRO A 210 -2.68 -28.67 -11.71
N VAL A 211 -1.52 -29.24 -12.04
CA VAL A 211 -1.33 -30.00 -13.29
C VAL A 211 -2.40 -31.07 -13.30
N GLY A 212 -3.41 -30.91 -14.16
CA GLY A 212 -4.45 -31.88 -14.32
C GLY A 212 -3.81 -33.22 -14.71
N LEU A 213 -3.90 -34.19 -13.80
CA LEU A 213 -3.67 -35.57 -14.12
C LEU A 213 -4.69 -35.96 -15.19
N THR A 214 -4.27 -35.97 -16.43
CA THR A 214 -4.99 -36.68 -17.48
C THR A 214 -4.77 -38.19 -17.24
N LEU A 215 -5.83 -38.86 -16.84
CA LEU A 215 -5.95 -40.33 -16.88
C LEU A 215 -6.14 -40.78 -18.31
#